data_020f9bab043309a12a8bfa4b78f791a3
#
_entry.id   020f9bab043309a12a8bfa4b78f791a3
#
_cell.length_a   1.000
_cell.length_b   1.000
_cell.length_c   1.000
_cell.angle_alpha   90.00
_cell.angle_beta   90.00
_cell.angle_gamma   90.00
#
_symmetry.space_group_name_H-M   'P 1'
#
loop_
_entity.id
_entity.type
_entity.pdbx_description
1 polymer ?
#
loop_
_entity_poly.entity_id
_entity_poly.type
_entity_poly.pdbx_seq_one_letter_code
_entity_poly.pdbx_strand_id
1 'polypeptide(L)'
;MKKTNVLCIMDGFGHNKNDYGNAVAAAKKPNIDMLMSKYPYTYIGASGLSVGLPDGQMGNSEVGHTNMGAGRVVYQELTRITKAIEDGEFFENEALVSAVKKSVESGNALHIMGLLSDGGVHSHISHIFALVELAKKLGQNKVYLHCIMDGRDVPPTSGKDYVAEAQAKMNEIGVGKVATVVGRYYAMDRDNNWDRVKKAYDALVFGEGVQNTDPVATVEKSYETVDGDGKNLTDEFILPTVTLENEGRISEGDSVVFCNFRPDRAREITRTLVDPDFSGFDRKYFPVNYVCMTQYDATMPNVDVAFKPQSLKNTFGEYLANNGMTQLRIAETEKYAHVTFFFNGGVEAVNEGEDRILVPSPKVATYDLKPEMSAYEVSEKLNAAVRSGKYDVVIVNFANCDMVGHTGVFDAAVKAVQAVDECVGSLYQAVLDNGGTLFVTADHGNADQMKEPDGSPFTAHTTNEVPFIVCNCGDVKLMDGGKLSDIVPTMLDVMHMPQPDEMTGHSLIIK
;
A
#
# COMPACT_ATOMS: atom_id res chain seq x y z
N MET A 1 28.56 29.69 -0.47
CA MET A 1 27.21 29.22 -0.76
C MET A 1 27.30 27.71 -0.96
N LYS A 2 26.33 26.95 -0.41
CA LYS A 2 26.27 25.50 -0.64
C LYS A 2 25.80 25.23 -2.08
N LYS A 3 26.33 24.18 -2.69
CA LYS A 3 25.80 23.64 -3.94
C LYS A 3 24.56 22.81 -3.59
N THR A 4 23.41 23.21 -4.11
CA THR A 4 22.13 22.59 -3.74
C THR A 4 21.82 21.43 -4.69
N ASN A 5 21.53 20.25 -4.15
CA ASN A 5 21.01 19.10 -4.90
C ASN A 5 19.48 19.19 -4.88
N VAL A 6 18.83 19.18 -6.03
CA VAL A 6 17.38 19.36 -6.13
C VAL A 6 16.75 18.10 -6.72
N LEU A 7 15.79 17.51 -6.01
CA LEU A 7 14.87 16.50 -6.53
C LEU A 7 13.59 17.19 -6.94
N CYS A 8 13.32 17.22 -8.23
CA CYS A 8 12.09 17.75 -8.84
C CYS A 8 11.18 16.60 -9.26
N ILE A 9 10.02 16.49 -8.63
CA ILE A 9 9.01 15.49 -8.91
C ILE A 9 7.88 16.13 -9.68
N MET A 10 7.68 15.69 -10.92
CA MET A 10 6.58 16.09 -11.80
C MET A 10 5.43 15.10 -11.62
N ASP A 11 4.58 15.32 -10.63
CA ASP A 11 3.52 14.39 -10.22
C ASP A 11 2.63 14.00 -11.39
N GLY A 12 2.46 12.70 -11.63
CA GLY A 12 1.62 12.19 -12.71
C GLY A 12 2.22 12.27 -14.12
N PHE A 13 3.52 12.58 -14.26
CA PHE A 13 4.21 12.69 -15.57
C PHE A 13 4.78 11.31 -15.98
N GLY A 14 3.91 10.44 -16.54
CA GLY A 14 4.30 9.13 -17.04
C GLY A 14 4.95 9.15 -18.42
N HIS A 15 5.56 8.03 -18.80
CA HIS A 15 6.10 7.78 -20.14
C HIS A 15 5.26 6.71 -20.85
N ASN A 16 4.45 7.13 -21.81
CA ASN A 16 3.68 6.24 -22.67
C ASN A 16 4.20 6.28 -24.11
N LYS A 17 4.44 5.11 -24.69
CA LYS A 17 4.88 4.98 -26.10
C LYS A 17 3.76 5.26 -27.10
N ASN A 18 2.51 5.30 -26.65
CA ASN A 18 1.34 5.62 -27.46
C ASN A 18 1.01 7.10 -27.36
N ASP A 19 0.88 7.78 -28.49
CA ASP A 19 0.55 9.20 -28.57
C ASP A 19 -0.97 9.46 -28.40
N TYR A 20 -1.80 8.45 -28.58
CA TYR A 20 -3.26 8.61 -28.47
C TYR A 20 -3.67 8.91 -27.03
N GLY A 21 -4.34 10.05 -26.84
CA GLY A 21 -4.77 10.48 -25.51
C GLY A 21 -3.63 10.82 -24.54
N ASN A 22 -2.41 11.00 -25.03
CA ASN A 22 -1.22 11.29 -24.25
C ASN A 22 -0.96 12.81 -24.21
N ALA A 23 -1.33 13.45 -23.08
CA ALA A 23 -1.14 14.88 -22.91
C ALA A 23 0.36 15.26 -22.75
N VAL A 24 1.17 14.34 -22.21
CA VAL A 24 2.63 14.52 -22.10
C VAL A 24 3.28 14.59 -23.49
N ALA A 25 2.88 13.70 -24.42
CA ALA A 25 3.40 13.69 -25.79
C ALA A 25 2.88 14.91 -26.58
N ALA A 26 1.62 15.31 -26.39
CA ALA A 26 1.00 16.42 -27.09
C ALA A 26 1.50 17.81 -26.64
N ALA A 27 2.01 17.92 -25.42
CA ALA A 27 2.46 19.18 -24.87
C ALA A 27 3.78 19.67 -25.49
N LYS A 28 3.89 20.96 -25.72
CA LYS A 28 5.17 21.62 -26.02
C LYS A 28 5.97 21.73 -24.73
N LYS A 29 7.05 20.98 -24.61
CA LYS A 29 7.88 20.89 -23.41
C LYS A 29 9.38 21.05 -23.73
N PRO A 30 9.77 22.21 -24.33
CA PRO A 30 11.12 22.42 -24.85
C PRO A 30 12.22 22.30 -23.78
N ASN A 31 11.90 22.61 -22.51
CA ASN A 31 12.88 22.52 -21.42
C ASN A 31 13.16 21.07 -21.04
N ILE A 32 12.14 20.25 -20.82
CA ILE A 32 12.28 18.82 -20.51
C ILE A 32 12.94 18.11 -21.69
N ASP A 33 12.52 18.38 -22.94
CA ASP A 33 13.12 17.80 -24.15
C ASP A 33 14.60 18.18 -24.27
N MET A 34 14.97 19.42 -23.95
CA MET A 34 16.36 19.85 -23.90
C MET A 34 17.15 19.12 -22.83
N LEU A 35 16.60 18.95 -21.61
CA LEU A 35 17.27 18.22 -20.54
C LEU A 35 17.52 16.76 -20.94
N MET A 36 16.54 16.08 -21.52
CA MET A 36 16.69 14.69 -21.99
C MET A 36 17.68 14.57 -23.16
N SER A 37 17.81 15.60 -23.99
CA SER A 37 18.80 15.58 -25.09
C SER A 37 20.24 15.85 -24.63
N LYS A 38 20.40 16.56 -23.51
CA LYS A 38 21.70 17.06 -23.06
C LYS A 38 22.29 16.21 -21.92
N TYR A 39 21.46 15.60 -21.09
CA TYR A 39 21.87 14.91 -19.88
C TYR A 39 21.49 13.42 -19.91
N PRO A 40 22.16 12.57 -19.12
CA PRO A 40 21.78 11.18 -18.98
C PRO A 40 20.38 11.07 -18.38
N TYR A 41 19.56 10.24 -18.99
CA TYR A 41 18.23 9.89 -18.48
C TYR A 41 17.94 8.42 -18.72
N THR A 42 17.00 7.90 -17.97
CA THR A 42 16.42 6.57 -18.11
C THR A 42 14.95 6.61 -17.72
N TYR A 43 14.23 5.52 -17.96
CA TYR A 43 12.88 5.30 -17.43
C TYR A 43 12.94 4.30 -16.30
N ILE A 44 12.16 4.56 -15.24
CA ILE A 44 12.17 3.77 -14.01
C ILE A 44 10.76 3.31 -13.63
N GLY A 45 10.66 2.14 -13.02
CA GLY A 45 9.39 1.55 -12.60
C GLY A 45 8.74 2.32 -11.45
N ALA A 46 7.46 2.68 -11.64
CA ALA A 46 6.65 3.46 -10.71
C ALA A 46 5.32 2.80 -10.36
N SER A 47 5.16 1.50 -10.66
CA SER A 47 3.91 0.75 -10.43
C SER A 47 4.20 -0.71 -10.04
N GLY A 48 3.17 -1.43 -9.62
CA GLY A 48 3.26 -2.85 -9.29
C GLY A 48 4.39 -3.17 -8.31
N LEU A 49 5.05 -4.29 -8.54
CA LEU A 49 6.13 -4.78 -7.65
C LEU A 49 7.30 -3.82 -7.52
N SER A 50 7.52 -2.94 -8.50
CA SER A 50 8.60 -1.93 -8.45
C SER A 50 8.43 -0.93 -7.30
N VAL A 51 7.22 -0.77 -6.78
CA VAL A 51 6.89 0.13 -5.68
C VAL A 51 6.20 -0.58 -4.50
N GLY A 52 6.22 -1.91 -4.48
CA GLY A 52 5.66 -2.70 -3.38
C GLY A 52 4.14 -2.90 -3.43
N LEU A 53 3.53 -2.69 -4.59
CA LEU A 53 2.13 -2.98 -4.89
C LEU A 53 2.00 -4.33 -5.59
N PRO A 54 0.81 -4.94 -5.63
CA PRO A 54 0.55 -6.12 -6.47
C PRO A 54 0.92 -5.89 -7.94
N ASP A 55 1.30 -6.96 -8.63
CA ASP A 55 1.64 -6.88 -10.05
C ASP A 55 0.49 -6.29 -10.87
N GLY A 56 0.82 -5.40 -11.81
CA GLY A 56 -0.17 -4.70 -12.65
C GLY A 56 -0.98 -3.60 -11.94
N GLN A 57 -0.79 -3.38 -10.65
CA GLN A 57 -1.46 -2.27 -9.95
C GLN A 57 -0.75 -0.94 -10.22
N MET A 58 -1.51 0.08 -10.61
CA MET A 58 -1.01 1.44 -10.84
C MET A 58 -0.41 2.03 -9.56
N GLY A 59 0.69 2.79 -9.69
CA GLY A 59 1.28 3.55 -8.60
C GLY A 59 0.38 4.70 -8.14
N ASN A 60 0.79 5.33 -7.06
CA ASN A 60 0.15 6.54 -6.53
C ASN A 60 1.18 7.39 -5.79
N SER A 61 0.81 8.65 -5.51
CA SER A 61 1.76 9.62 -4.92
C SER A 61 2.22 9.21 -3.52
N GLU A 62 1.37 8.61 -2.69
CA GLU A 62 1.73 8.16 -1.33
C GLU A 62 2.83 7.09 -1.39
N VAL A 63 2.60 6.06 -2.19
CA VAL A 63 3.54 4.94 -2.38
C VAL A 63 4.81 5.42 -3.06
N GLY A 64 4.70 6.23 -4.13
CA GLY A 64 5.85 6.75 -4.88
C GLY A 64 6.79 7.57 -3.99
N HIS A 65 6.26 8.55 -3.26
CA HIS A 65 7.06 9.40 -2.36
C HIS A 65 7.65 8.61 -1.18
N THR A 66 6.91 7.64 -0.64
CA THR A 66 7.43 6.77 0.43
C THR A 66 8.62 5.94 -0.06
N ASN A 67 8.52 5.34 -1.25
CA ASN A 67 9.63 4.55 -1.83
C ASN A 67 10.86 5.41 -2.12
N MET A 68 10.67 6.60 -2.71
CA MET A 68 11.77 7.55 -2.94
C MET A 68 12.45 7.93 -1.63
N GLY A 69 11.67 8.40 -0.64
CA GLY A 69 12.20 8.88 0.63
C GLY A 69 12.86 7.78 1.49
N ALA A 70 12.36 6.55 1.38
CA ALA A 70 12.94 5.40 2.09
C ALA A 70 14.18 4.81 1.39
N GLY A 71 14.41 5.12 0.11
CA GLY A 71 15.50 4.52 -0.68
C GLY A 71 15.42 3.00 -0.78
N ARG A 72 14.21 2.44 -0.67
CA ARG A 72 13.91 1.00 -0.73
C ARG A 72 12.45 0.78 -1.16
N VAL A 73 12.17 -0.41 -1.69
CA VAL A 73 10.79 -0.81 -1.98
C VAL A 73 10.07 -1.05 -0.66
N VAL A 74 9.00 -0.27 -0.41
CA VAL A 74 8.15 -0.41 0.77
C VAL A 74 6.89 -1.18 0.36
N TYR A 75 6.89 -2.47 0.68
CA TYR A 75 5.78 -3.34 0.31
C TYR A 75 4.53 -3.04 1.11
N GLN A 76 3.39 -2.90 0.42
CA GLN A 76 2.06 -2.94 1.04
C GLN A 76 1.83 -4.33 1.66
N GLU A 77 1.02 -4.42 2.71
CA GLU A 77 0.88 -5.66 3.49
C GLU A 77 0.47 -6.86 2.62
N LEU A 78 -0.45 -6.68 1.67
CA LEU A 78 -0.81 -7.75 0.74
C LEU A 78 0.42 -8.30 -0.01
N THR A 79 1.17 -7.41 -0.64
CA THR A 79 2.35 -7.78 -1.44
C THR A 79 3.47 -8.32 -0.56
N ARG A 80 3.66 -7.75 0.63
CA ARG A 80 4.65 -8.18 1.63
C ARG A 80 4.42 -9.63 2.05
N ILE A 81 3.18 -9.98 2.38
CA ILE A 81 2.83 -11.33 2.82
C ILE A 81 2.90 -12.31 1.66
N THR A 82 2.38 -11.92 0.48
CA THR A 82 2.46 -12.75 -0.73
C THR A 82 3.91 -13.06 -1.09
N LYS A 83 4.77 -12.03 -1.09
CA LYS A 83 6.20 -12.22 -1.34
C LYS A 83 6.88 -13.11 -0.30
N ALA A 84 6.55 -12.95 0.98
CA ALA A 84 7.08 -13.83 2.03
C ALA A 84 6.68 -15.31 1.82
N ILE A 85 5.49 -15.56 1.26
CA ILE A 85 5.06 -16.92 0.88
C ILE A 85 5.89 -17.45 -0.29
N GLU A 86 6.08 -16.66 -1.34
CA GLU A 86 6.85 -17.00 -2.53
C GLU A 86 8.33 -17.27 -2.21
N ASP A 87 8.93 -16.45 -1.36
CA ASP A 87 10.34 -16.56 -0.94
C ASP A 87 10.54 -17.65 0.14
N GLY A 88 9.45 -18.18 0.71
CA GLY A 88 9.50 -19.19 1.77
C GLY A 88 9.59 -18.64 3.21
N GLU A 89 9.82 -17.36 3.39
CA GLU A 89 9.95 -16.69 4.69
C GLU A 89 8.69 -16.80 5.56
N PHE A 90 7.51 -16.85 4.92
CA PHE A 90 6.24 -17.07 5.62
C PHE A 90 6.25 -18.36 6.46
N PHE A 91 6.86 -19.42 5.93
CA PHE A 91 6.95 -20.73 6.57
C PHE A 91 8.00 -20.79 7.69
N GLU A 92 8.82 -19.77 7.81
CA GLU A 92 9.81 -19.57 8.88
C GLU A 92 9.39 -18.48 9.87
N ASN A 93 8.26 -17.80 9.64
CA ASN A 93 7.77 -16.73 10.49
C ASN A 93 7.58 -17.22 11.93
N GLU A 94 8.32 -16.61 12.85
CA GLU A 94 8.43 -17.06 14.25
C GLU A 94 7.07 -17.15 14.96
N ALA A 95 6.19 -16.16 14.78
CA ALA A 95 4.88 -16.13 15.43
C ALA A 95 3.95 -17.22 14.86
N LEU A 96 3.91 -17.38 13.53
CA LEU A 96 3.09 -18.42 12.88
C LEU A 96 3.57 -19.82 13.23
N VAL A 97 4.88 -20.08 13.13
CA VAL A 97 5.50 -21.35 13.47
C VAL A 97 5.27 -21.69 14.95
N SER A 98 5.42 -20.70 15.85
CA SER A 98 5.17 -20.90 17.29
C SER A 98 3.73 -21.27 17.58
N ALA A 99 2.75 -20.60 16.97
CA ALA A 99 1.32 -20.90 17.17
C ALA A 99 0.98 -22.33 16.72
N VAL A 100 1.47 -22.75 15.54
CA VAL A 100 1.24 -24.13 15.05
C VAL A 100 1.92 -25.14 15.95
N LYS A 101 3.19 -24.95 16.33
CA LYS A 101 3.92 -25.87 17.22
C LYS A 101 3.26 -26.02 18.58
N LYS A 102 2.83 -24.90 19.20
CA LYS A 102 2.10 -24.94 20.49
C LYS A 102 0.84 -25.82 20.40
N SER A 103 0.06 -25.70 19.31
CA SER A 103 -1.14 -26.51 19.12
C SER A 103 -0.81 -27.99 18.91
N VAL A 104 0.28 -28.32 18.24
CA VAL A 104 0.75 -29.70 18.08
C VAL A 104 1.20 -30.31 19.42
N GLU A 105 2.06 -29.59 20.13
CA GLU A 105 2.64 -30.03 21.41
C GLU A 105 1.59 -30.24 22.51
N SER A 106 0.58 -29.35 22.55
CA SER A 106 -0.52 -29.46 23.52
C SER A 106 -1.62 -30.46 23.09
N GLY A 107 -1.62 -30.89 21.83
CA GLY A 107 -2.70 -31.69 21.24
C GLY A 107 -3.99 -30.90 20.97
N ASN A 108 -3.94 -29.59 21.06
CA ASN A 108 -5.03 -28.66 20.80
C ASN A 108 -5.21 -28.37 19.29
N ALA A 109 -6.25 -27.63 18.95
CA ALA A 109 -6.55 -27.27 17.56
C ALA A 109 -5.81 -26.02 17.10
N LEU A 110 -5.64 -25.91 15.80
CA LEU A 110 -5.33 -24.68 15.10
C LEU A 110 -6.58 -24.16 14.38
N HIS A 111 -7.00 -22.96 14.74
CA HIS A 111 -8.08 -22.24 14.10
C HIS A 111 -7.52 -21.16 13.18
N ILE A 112 -7.95 -21.14 11.93
CA ILE A 112 -7.58 -20.18 10.92
C ILE A 112 -8.83 -19.34 10.61
N MET A 113 -8.75 -18.04 10.75
CA MET A 113 -9.84 -17.11 10.46
C MET A 113 -9.40 -16.14 9.36
N GLY A 114 -10.30 -15.71 8.49
CA GLY A 114 -10.00 -14.69 7.50
C GLY A 114 -11.14 -14.39 6.55
N LEU A 115 -11.11 -13.21 5.95
CA LEU A 115 -11.98 -12.86 4.86
C LEU A 115 -11.60 -13.71 3.64
N LEU A 116 -12.52 -14.58 3.20
CA LEU A 116 -12.26 -15.62 2.22
C LEU A 116 -12.57 -15.14 0.81
N SER A 117 -11.63 -14.41 0.21
CA SER A 117 -11.70 -13.93 -1.17
C SER A 117 -10.30 -13.61 -1.71
N ASP A 118 -10.20 -13.32 -2.99
CA ASP A 118 -9.01 -12.79 -3.67
C ASP A 118 -9.01 -11.26 -3.82
N GLY A 119 -9.98 -10.57 -3.19
CA GLY A 119 -10.13 -9.11 -3.28
C GLY A 119 -8.93 -8.32 -2.74
N GLY A 120 -8.15 -8.90 -1.83
CA GLY A 120 -6.86 -8.34 -1.40
C GLY A 120 -6.93 -7.03 -0.60
N VAL A 121 -8.12 -6.63 -0.11
CA VAL A 121 -8.29 -5.39 0.69
C VAL A 121 -8.05 -5.64 2.17
N HIS A 122 -8.56 -6.71 2.73
CA HIS A 122 -8.45 -7.08 4.15
C HIS A 122 -7.67 -8.36 4.38
N SER A 123 -7.76 -9.30 3.45
CA SER A 123 -7.15 -10.62 3.47
C SER A 123 -6.95 -11.09 2.03
N HIS A 124 -6.29 -12.22 1.85
CA HIS A 124 -6.22 -12.90 0.56
C HIS A 124 -6.27 -14.40 0.77
N ILE A 125 -7.07 -15.11 -0.05
CA ILE A 125 -7.31 -16.54 0.09
C ILE A 125 -6.02 -17.37 0.04
N SER A 126 -5.03 -16.96 -0.79
CA SER A 126 -3.72 -17.65 -0.86
C SER A 126 -2.93 -17.61 0.45
N HIS A 127 -3.10 -16.57 1.28
CA HIS A 127 -2.44 -16.50 2.59
C HIS A 127 -3.05 -17.50 3.58
N ILE A 128 -4.37 -17.73 3.49
CA ILE A 128 -5.08 -18.77 4.25
C ILE A 128 -4.55 -20.13 3.85
N PHE A 129 -4.39 -20.40 2.55
CA PHE A 129 -3.86 -21.66 2.06
C PHE A 129 -2.42 -21.91 2.50
N ALA A 130 -1.56 -20.90 2.46
CA ALA A 130 -0.18 -20.99 2.95
C ALA A 130 -0.12 -21.38 4.44
N LEU A 131 -1.06 -20.88 5.26
CA LEU A 131 -1.14 -21.24 6.67
C LEU A 131 -1.61 -22.69 6.87
N VAL A 132 -2.54 -23.19 6.05
CA VAL A 132 -2.92 -24.61 6.04
C VAL A 132 -1.74 -25.49 5.64
N GLU A 133 -0.94 -25.06 4.65
CA GLU A 133 0.30 -25.76 4.26
C GLU A 133 1.34 -25.78 5.40
N LEU A 134 1.52 -24.65 6.10
CA LEU A 134 2.39 -24.57 7.28
C LEU A 134 1.94 -25.53 8.36
N ALA A 135 0.62 -25.59 8.65
CA ALA A 135 0.06 -26.52 9.61
C ALA A 135 0.37 -27.97 9.24
N LYS A 136 0.20 -28.34 7.98
CA LYS A 136 0.54 -29.67 7.47
C LYS A 136 2.03 -29.98 7.59
N LYS A 137 2.90 -29.05 7.21
CA LYS A 137 4.36 -29.19 7.30
C LYS A 137 4.83 -29.46 8.73
N LEU A 138 4.18 -28.85 9.72
CA LEU A 138 4.50 -28.99 11.14
C LEU A 138 3.74 -30.11 11.85
N GLY A 139 2.91 -30.88 11.13
CA GLY A 139 2.22 -32.06 11.65
C GLY A 139 0.93 -31.79 12.44
N GLN A 140 0.32 -30.58 12.28
CA GLN A 140 -0.96 -30.30 12.89
C GLN A 140 -2.09 -30.96 12.06
N ASN A 141 -2.90 -31.82 12.72
CA ASN A 141 -4.00 -32.55 12.07
C ASN A 141 -5.39 -32.01 12.44
N LYS A 142 -5.48 -31.20 13.50
CA LYS A 142 -6.72 -30.55 13.93
C LYS A 142 -6.71 -29.11 13.46
N VAL A 143 -7.03 -28.87 12.19
CA VAL A 143 -7.06 -27.56 11.56
C VAL A 143 -8.48 -27.19 11.16
N TYR A 144 -8.97 -26.07 11.64
CA TYR A 144 -10.33 -25.56 11.41
C TYR A 144 -10.29 -24.20 10.76
N LEU A 145 -10.97 -24.07 9.62
CA LEU A 145 -11.12 -22.81 8.90
C LEU A 145 -12.46 -22.16 9.22
N HIS A 146 -12.42 -20.92 9.66
CA HIS A 146 -13.56 -20.05 9.87
C HIS A 146 -13.64 -19.06 8.70
N CYS A 147 -14.53 -19.34 7.75
CA CYS A 147 -14.70 -18.54 6.54
C CYS A 147 -15.52 -17.28 6.84
N ILE A 148 -14.89 -16.12 6.73
CA ILE A 148 -15.61 -14.84 6.73
C ILE A 148 -15.89 -14.50 5.28
N MET A 149 -17.18 -14.30 4.94
CA MET A 149 -17.62 -14.08 3.57
C MET A 149 -17.61 -12.59 3.22
N ASP A 150 -17.16 -12.27 2.00
CA ASP A 150 -16.85 -10.91 1.56
C ASP A 150 -18.06 -10.18 0.95
N GLY A 151 -18.27 -10.28 -0.35
CA GLY A 151 -19.35 -9.63 -1.09
C GLY A 151 -19.28 -8.10 -1.21
N ARG A 152 -18.14 -7.49 -0.81
CA ARG A 152 -17.85 -6.05 -0.96
C ARG A 152 -16.64 -5.77 -1.83
N ASP A 153 -15.55 -6.48 -1.57
CA ASP A 153 -14.28 -6.30 -2.25
C ASP A 153 -14.19 -7.22 -3.50
N VAL A 154 -15.17 -8.12 -3.62
CA VAL A 154 -15.42 -9.02 -4.75
C VAL A 154 -16.93 -9.03 -5.08
N PRO A 155 -17.38 -9.64 -6.20
CA PRO A 155 -18.80 -9.72 -6.53
C PRO A 155 -19.66 -10.26 -5.38
N PRO A 156 -20.87 -9.72 -5.17
CA PRO A 156 -21.66 -9.94 -3.94
C PRO A 156 -22.14 -11.39 -3.72
N THR A 157 -22.04 -12.26 -4.73
CA THR A 157 -22.52 -13.65 -4.70
C THR A 157 -21.46 -14.63 -5.22
N SER A 158 -20.18 -14.31 -5.07
CA SER A 158 -19.04 -15.18 -5.46
C SER A 158 -18.58 -16.13 -4.36
N GLY A 159 -19.07 -15.97 -3.14
CA GLY A 159 -18.57 -16.64 -1.94
C GLY A 159 -18.63 -18.16 -1.98
N LYS A 160 -19.62 -18.74 -2.67
CA LYS A 160 -19.73 -20.20 -2.82
C LYS A 160 -18.51 -20.80 -3.52
N ASP A 161 -17.98 -20.10 -4.53
CA ASP A 161 -16.84 -20.58 -5.30
C ASP A 161 -15.57 -20.54 -4.45
N TYR A 162 -15.37 -19.51 -3.62
CA TYR A 162 -14.25 -19.44 -2.66
C TYR A 162 -14.33 -20.51 -1.57
N VAL A 163 -15.53 -20.83 -1.06
CA VAL A 163 -15.69 -21.91 -0.08
C VAL A 163 -15.39 -23.26 -0.72
N ALA A 164 -15.85 -23.50 -1.95
CA ALA A 164 -15.56 -24.72 -2.70
C ALA A 164 -14.06 -24.86 -2.98
N GLU A 165 -13.39 -23.76 -3.37
CA GLU A 165 -11.95 -23.70 -3.58
C GLU A 165 -11.18 -24.03 -2.30
N ALA A 166 -11.59 -23.44 -1.15
CA ALA A 166 -10.96 -23.69 0.14
C ALA A 166 -11.07 -25.17 0.55
N GLN A 167 -12.24 -25.78 0.37
CA GLN A 167 -12.42 -27.22 0.64
C GLN A 167 -11.53 -28.09 -0.27
N ALA A 168 -11.50 -27.77 -1.57
CA ALA A 168 -10.67 -28.49 -2.54
C ALA A 168 -9.18 -28.39 -2.18
N LYS A 169 -8.70 -27.17 -1.83
CA LYS A 169 -7.31 -26.93 -1.44
C LYS A 169 -6.93 -27.63 -0.14
N MET A 170 -7.78 -27.59 0.87
CA MET A 170 -7.55 -28.34 2.12
C MET A 170 -7.51 -29.86 1.90
N ASN A 171 -8.35 -30.37 1.00
CA ASN A 171 -8.32 -31.80 0.61
C ASN A 171 -7.02 -32.14 -0.14
N GLU A 172 -6.56 -31.28 -1.04
CA GLU A 172 -5.27 -31.43 -1.75
C GLU A 172 -4.09 -31.47 -0.77
N ILE A 173 -4.04 -30.53 0.19
CA ILE A 173 -3.01 -30.46 1.23
C ILE A 173 -3.12 -31.66 2.20
N GLY A 174 -4.30 -32.20 2.37
CA GLY A 174 -4.61 -33.34 3.21
C GLY A 174 -4.77 -32.99 4.69
N VAL A 175 -5.20 -31.76 5.02
CA VAL A 175 -5.55 -31.31 6.36
C VAL A 175 -6.49 -30.09 6.28
N GLY A 176 -7.35 -29.96 7.28
CA GLY A 176 -8.27 -28.84 7.45
C GLY A 176 -9.72 -29.19 7.14
N LYS A 177 -10.63 -28.50 7.84
CA LYS A 177 -12.08 -28.57 7.65
C LYS A 177 -12.65 -27.17 7.81
N VAL A 178 -13.67 -26.84 7.02
CA VAL A 178 -14.46 -25.62 7.25
C VAL A 178 -15.31 -25.82 8.49
N ALA A 179 -15.16 -24.96 9.50
CA ALA A 179 -15.89 -25.07 10.77
C ALA A 179 -17.05 -24.07 10.86
N THR A 180 -16.89 -22.89 10.30
CA THR A 180 -17.97 -21.89 10.25
C THR A 180 -17.93 -21.11 8.93
N VAL A 181 -19.10 -20.64 8.50
CA VAL A 181 -19.29 -19.69 7.40
C VAL A 181 -20.09 -18.51 7.94
N VAL A 182 -19.55 -17.29 7.85
CA VAL A 182 -20.17 -16.09 8.42
C VAL A 182 -19.93 -14.86 7.56
N GLY A 183 -20.93 -14.06 7.28
CA GLY A 183 -20.78 -12.81 6.54
C GLY A 183 -19.98 -11.76 7.30
N ARG A 184 -19.18 -10.98 6.58
CA ARG A 184 -18.35 -9.92 7.16
C ARG A 184 -19.14 -8.89 7.96
N TYR A 185 -20.43 -8.74 7.70
CA TYR A 185 -21.33 -7.87 8.45
C TYR A 185 -21.34 -8.20 9.95
N TYR A 186 -21.15 -9.47 10.31
CA TYR A 186 -21.12 -9.95 11.68
C TYR A 186 -19.71 -10.03 12.25
N ALA A 187 -18.78 -10.63 11.51
CA ALA A 187 -17.43 -10.92 12.01
C ALA A 187 -16.43 -9.77 11.83
N MET A 188 -16.77 -8.76 11.05
CA MET A 188 -15.90 -7.65 10.70
C MET A 188 -16.57 -6.29 10.92
N ASP A 189 -17.35 -6.16 11.99
CA ASP A 189 -17.84 -4.85 12.46
C ASP A 189 -16.67 -3.97 12.92
N ARG A 190 -16.86 -2.63 12.87
CA ARG A 190 -15.87 -1.65 13.35
C ARG A 190 -16.50 -0.46 14.06
N ASP A 191 -17.81 -0.52 14.28
CA ASP A 191 -18.63 0.58 14.80
C ASP A 191 -19.25 0.21 16.15
N ASN A 192 -18.71 -0.81 16.84
CA ASN A 192 -19.13 -1.33 18.14
C ASN A 192 -20.58 -1.86 18.16
N ASN A 193 -21.02 -2.46 17.05
CA ASN A 193 -22.29 -3.16 16.98
C ASN A 193 -22.18 -4.55 17.62
N TRP A 194 -22.01 -4.60 18.94
CA TRP A 194 -21.69 -5.83 19.69
C TRP A 194 -22.70 -6.95 19.51
N ASP A 195 -23.97 -6.65 19.24
CA ASP A 195 -25.00 -7.67 18.92
C ASP A 195 -24.68 -8.45 17.63
N ARG A 196 -24.01 -7.81 16.66
CA ARG A 196 -23.53 -8.48 15.44
C ARG A 196 -22.30 -9.32 15.73
N VAL A 197 -21.31 -8.72 16.38
CA VAL A 197 -20.04 -9.38 16.73
C VAL A 197 -20.30 -10.60 17.61
N LYS A 198 -21.25 -10.47 18.57
CA LYS A 198 -21.63 -11.58 19.45
C LYS A 198 -22.15 -12.80 18.67
N LYS A 199 -22.94 -12.62 17.63
CA LYS A 199 -23.42 -13.74 16.81
C LYS A 199 -22.28 -14.51 16.14
N ALA A 200 -21.26 -13.78 15.65
CA ALA A 200 -20.07 -14.42 15.11
C ALA A 200 -19.27 -15.13 16.21
N TYR A 201 -19.06 -14.48 17.35
CA TYR A 201 -18.39 -15.06 18.51
C TYR A 201 -19.09 -16.33 19.01
N ASP A 202 -20.41 -16.33 19.13
CA ASP A 202 -21.20 -17.49 19.60
C ASP A 202 -21.04 -18.69 18.64
N ALA A 203 -20.98 -18.45 17.33
CA ALA A 203 -20.71 -19.51 16.36
C ALA A 203 -19.27 -20.07 16.50
N LEU A 204 -18.29 -19.20 16.70
CA LEU A 204 -16.88 -19.58 16.82
C LEU A 204 -16.60 -20.36 18.12
N VAL A 205 -17.21 -19.97 19.25
CA VAL A 205 -16.86 -20.47 20.59
C VAL A 205 -17.86 -21.50 21.09
N PHE A 206 -19.16 -21.26 20.92
CA PHE A 206 -20.20 -22.13 21.43
C PHE A 206 -20.78 -23.08 20.38
N GLY A 207 -20.49 -22.84 19.09
CA GLY A 207 -21.13 -23.55 17.99
C GLY A 207 -22.64 -23.20 17.89
N GLU A 208 -23.00 -21.99 18.33
CA GLU A 208 -24.38 -21.48 18.25
C GLU A 208 -24.55 -20.69 16.97
N GLY A 209 -25.59 -21.02 16.21
CA GLY A 209 -25.88 -20.39 14.92
C GLY A 209 -26.72 -21.31 14.04
N VAL A 210 -26.82 -20.99 12.77
CA VAL A 210 -27.44 -21.89 11.79
C VAL A 210 -26.61 -23.17 11.69
N GLN A 211 -27.25 -24.30 11.61
CA GLN A 211 -26.55 -25.60 11.49
C GLN A 211 -26.69 -26.13 10.06
N ASN A 212 -25.56 -26.33 9.38
CA ASN A 212 -25.54 -26.93 8.06
C ASN A 212 -24.18 -27.57 7.78
N THR A 213 -24.12 -28.87 7.65
CA THR A 213 -22.87 -29.63 7.48
C THR A 213 -22.22 -29.49 6.11
N ASP A 214 -22.88 -28.85 5.16
CA ASP A 214 -22.33 -28.51 3.83
C ASP A 214 -22.02 -27.00 3.75
N PRO A 215 -20.75 -26.60 3.79
CA PRO A 215 -20.38 -25.18 3.74
C PRO A 215 -20.78 -24.49 2.42
N VAL A 216 -20.68 -25.17 1.28
CA VAL A 216 -21.05 -24.61 -0.03
C VAL A 216 -22.58 -24.43 -0.11
N ALA A 217 -23.34 -25.46 0.28
CA ALA A 217 -24.79 -25.37 0.34
C ALA A 217 -25.30 -24.30 1.32
N THR A 218 -24.51 -23.99 2.37
CA THR A 218 -24.78 -22.87 3.28
C THR A 218 -24.85 -21.55 2.53
N VAL A 219 -23.84 -21.28 1.70
CA VAL A 219 -23.76 -20.04 0.90
C VAL A 219 -24.87 -20.00 -0.14
N GLU A 220 -25.10 -21.11 -0.87
CA GLU A 220 -26.17 -21.18 -1.88
C GLU A 220 -27.57 -20.92 -1.29
N LYS A 221 -27.88 -21.52 -0.14
CA LYS A 221 -29.15 -21.29 0.55
C LYS A 221 -29.32 -19.86 1.05
N SER A 222 -28.22 -19.20 1.41
CA SER A 222 -28.28 -17.78 1.81
C SER A 222 -28.74 -16.89 0.67
N TYR A 223 -28.36 -17.18 -0.57
CA TYR A 223 -28.81 -16.42 -1.74
C TYR A 223 -30.31 -16.59 -2.06
N GLU A 224 -30.92 -17.64 -1.54
CA GLU A 224 -32.38 -17.86 -1.64
C GLU A 224 -33.14 -17.20 -0.47
N THR A 225 -32.42 -16.74 0.55
CA THR A 225 -33.04 -16.10 1.73
C THR A 225 -33.28 -14.63 1.45
N VAL A 226 -34.47 -14.15 1.80
CA VAL A 226 -34.85 -12.75 1.61
C VAL A 226 -34.78 -12.01 2.94
N ASP A 227 -34.20 -10.82 2.92
CA ASP A 227 -34.10 -9.92 4.08
C ASP A 227 -35.45 -9.21 4.38
N GLY A 228 -35.44 -8.37 5.43
CA GLY A 228 -36.65 -7.62 5.82
C GLY A 228 -37.13 -6.60 4.78
N ASP A 229 -36.28 -6.23 3.82
CA ASP A 229 -36.61 -5.30 2.72
C ASP A 229 -36.97 -6.03 1.42
N GLY A 230 -37.08 -7.35 1.43
CA GLY A 230 -37.45 -8.17 0.28
C GLY A 230 -36.32 -8.42 -0.72
N LYS A 231 -35.07 -8.25 -0.33
CA LYS A 231 -33.89 -8.51 -1.16
C LYS A 231 -33.20 -9.81 -0.75
N ASN A 232 -32.67 -10.55 -1.72
CA ASN A 232 -31.89 -11.73 -1.45
C ASN A 232 -30.59 -11.36 -0.72
N LEU A 233 -30.20 -12.19 0.26
CA LEU A 233 -28.96 -12.02 0.98
C LEU A 233 -27.77 -12.23 0.03
N THR A 234 -26.70 -11.47 0.29
CA THR A 234 -25.41 -11.61 -0.37
C THR A 234 -24.38 -12.15 0.62
N ASP A 235 -23.18 -12.44 0.15
CA ASP A 235 -22.08 -12.97 0.95
C ASP A 235 -21.86 -12.16 2.24
N GLU A 236 -21.93 -10.85 2.17
CA GLU A 236 -21.72 -9.95 3.29
C GLU A 236 -22.65 -10.24 4.48
N PHE A 237 -23.89 -10.68 4.21
CA PHE A 237 -24.95 -10.83 5.21
C PHE A 237 -25.26 -12.28 5.58
N ILE A 238 -24.43 -13.25 5.16
CA ILE A 238 -24.62 -14.66 5.53
C ILE A 238 -24.63 -14.79 7.05
N LEU A 239 -25.71 -15.36 7.56
CA LEU A 239 -25.87 -15.61 9.00
C LEU A 239 -24.79 -16.56 9.51
N PRO A 240 -24.25 -16.34 10.72
CA PRO A 240 -23.27 -17.23 11.30
C PRO A 240 -23.77 -18.67 11.28
N THR A 241 -23.08 -19.52 10.55
CA THR A 241 -23.42 -20.92 10.31
C THR A 241 -22.29 -21.84 10.76
N VAL A 242 -22.62 -22.84 11.54
CA VAL A 242 -21.70 -23.88 12.02
C VAL A 242 -21.81 -25.08 11.08
N THR A 243 -20.68 -25.56 10.58
CA THR A 243 -20.63 -26.65 9.59
C THR A 243 -20.10 -27.97 10.15
N LEU A 244 -19.66 -27.98 11.41
CA LEU A 244 -19.19 -29.17 12.13
C LEU A 244 -19.98 -29.37 13.43
N GLU A 245 -20.61 -30.51 13.62
CA GLU A 245 -21.51 -30.75 14.77
C GLU A 245 -20.78 -30.78 16.12
N ASN A 246 -19.63 -31.46 16.23
CA ASN A 246 -18.99 -31.77 17.50
C ASN A 246 -17.53 -31.32 17.61
N GLU A 247 -17.02 -30.57 16.65
CA GLU A 247 -15.64 -30.10 16.58
C GLU A 247 -15.56 -28.70 15.98
N GLY A 248 -14.36 -28.09 15.95
CA GLY A 248 -14.12 -26.82 15.28
C GLY A 248 -14.54 -25.59 16.08
N ARG A 249 -14.81 -25.73 17.38
CA ARG A 249 -15.05 -24.60 18.30
C ARG A 249 -13.74 -24.16 18.92
N ILE A 250 -13.56 -22.85 19.01
CA ILE A 250 -12.39 -22.29 19.68
C ILE A 250 -12.52 -22.51 21.18
N SER A 251 -11.54 -23.17 21.77
CA SER A 251 -11.52 -23.58 23.18
C SER A 251 -10.23 -23.14 23.87
N GLU A 252 -10.21 -23.26 25.19
CA GLU A 252 -9.04 -22.91 26.01
C GLU A 252 -7.78 -23.65 25.55
N GLY A 253 -6.69 -22.89 25.31
CA GLY A 253 -5.39 -23.41 24.89
C GLY A 253 -5.24 -23.66 23.39
N ASP A 254 -6.29 -23.51 22.59
CA ASP A 254 -6.18 -23.58 21.13
C ASP A 254 -5.31 -22.44 20.57
N SER A 255 -4.76 -22.67 19.38
CA SER A 255 -4.10 -21.62 18.61
C SER A 255 -5.06 -21.02 17.59
N VAL A 256 -5.10 -19.72 17.50
CA VAL A 256 -5.93 -18.97 16.55
C VAL A 256 -5.05 -18.06 15.72
N VAL A 257 -5.15 -18.11 14.40
CA VAL A 257 -4.47 -17.18 13.50
C VAL A 257 -5.51 -16.46 12.66
N PHE A 258 -5.53 -15.12 12.76
CA PHE A 258 -6.42 -14.29 11.95
C PHE A 258 -5.65 -13.72 10.76
N CYS A 259 -5.99 -14.18 9.55
CA CYS A 259 -5.27 -13.88 8.31
C CYS A 259 -5.51 -12.47 7.74
N ASN A 260 -6.43 -11.70 8.31
CA ASN A 260 -6.65 -10.33 7.88
C ASN A 260 -5.42 -9.47 8.19
N PHE A 261 -4.93 -8.72 7.20
CA PHE A 261 -3.79 -7.82 7.36
C PHE A 261 -4.18 -6.34 7.50
N ARG A 262 -5.44 -5.98 7.22
CA ARG A 262 -5.97 -4.63 7.47
C ARG A 262 -6.65 -4.56 8.82
N PRO A 263 -6.21 -3.64 9.73
CA PRO A 263 -6.59 -3.65 11.15
C PRO A 263 -8.02 -3.26 11.46
N ASP A 264 -8.59 -2.30 10.72
CA ASP A 264 -9.81 -1.56 11.12
C ASP A 264 -11.00 -2.45 11.46
N ARG A 265 -11.20 -3.53 10.71
CA ARG A 265 -12.31 -4.49 10.89
C ARG A 265 -11.92 -5.80 11.58
N ALA A 266 -10.64 -5.93 11.96
CA ALA A 266 -10.17 -7.11 12.69
C ALA A 266 -10.18 -6.93 14.21
N ARG A 267 -10.19 -5.69 14.70
CA ARG A 267 -10.02 -5.35 16.11
C ARG A 267 -11.11 -5.90 17.01
N GLU A 268 -12.37 -5.72 16.64
CA GLU A 268 -13.50 -6.04 17.51
C GLU A 268 -13.61 -7.54 17.79
N ILE A 269 -13.68 -8.38 16.77
CA ILE A 269 -13.76 -9.83 16.96
C ILE A 269 -12.52 -10.38 17.66
N THR A 270 -11.32 -9.82 17.40
CA THR A 270 -10.10 -10.23 18.10
C THR A 270 -10.21 -9.91 19.58
N ARG A 271 -10.63 -8.71 19.99
CA ARG A 271 -10.80 -8.34 21.40
C ARG A 271 -11.77 -9.25 22.13
N THR A 272 -12.82 -9.74 21.47
CA THR A 272 -13.73 -10.71 22.11
C THR A 272 -13.04 -12.00 22.51
N LEU A 273 -11.95 -12.39 21.87
CA LEU A 273 -11.23 -13.63 22.15
C LEU A 273 -10.05 -13.44 23.11
N VAL A 274 -9.36 -12.29 23.03
CA VAL A 274 -8.06 -12.12 23.68
C VAL A 274 -8.05 -11.16 24.87
N ASP A 275 -9.02 -10.25 24.99
CA ASP A 275 -9.01 -9.20 26.00
C ASP A 275 -9.81 -9.62 27.23
N PRO A 276 -9.16 -9.90 28.39
CA PRO A 276 -9.86 -10.31 29.60
C PRO A 276 -10.83 -9.23 30.11
N ASP A 277 -10.56 -7.95 29.82
CA ASP A 277 -11.34 -6.80 30.26
C ASP A 277 -12.42 -6.38 29.25
N PHE A 278 -12.64 -7.20 28.19
CA PHE A 278 -13.68 -6.93 27.20
C PHE A 278 -15.07 -6.88 27.84
N SER A 279 -15.81 -5.81 27.54
CA SER A 279 -17.12 -5.50 28.13
C SER A 279 -18.25 -5.27 27.12
N GLY A 280 -18.05 -5.55 25.84
CA GLY A 280 -19.07 -5.35 24.79
C GLY A 280 -20.31 -6.26 24.93
N PHE A 281 -20.10 -7.46 25.50
CA PHE A 281 -21.16 -8.41 25.89
C PHE A 281 -20.65 -9.39 26.93
N ASP A 282 -21.56 -10.05 27.64
CA ASP A 282 -21.21 -11.02 28.67
C ASP A 282 -20.59 -12.27 28.04
N ARG A 283 -19.39 -12.65 28.47
CA ARG A 283 -18.69 -13.87 28.10
C ARG A 283 -17.78 -14.37 29.23
N LYS A 284 -17.45 -15.64 29.20
CA LYS A 284 -16.38 -16.18 30.03
C LYS A 284 -15.07 -16.14 29.25
N TYR A 285 -14.09 -15.38 29.74
CA TYR A 285 -12.75 -15.37 29.17
C TYR A 285 -12.05 -16.75 29.38
N PHE A 286 -11.32 -17.16 28.37
CA PHE A 286 -10.37 -18.27 28.41
C PHE A 286 -9.16 -17.92 27.53
N PRO A 287 -7.95 -18.35 27.92
CA PRO A 287 -6.74 -18.05 27.15
C PRO A 287 -6.64 -18.89 25.88
N VAL A 288 -6.22 -18.25 24.80
CA VAL A 288 -5.85 -18.88 23.52
C VAL A 288 -4.48 -18.36 23.08
N ASN A 289 -3.78 -19.11 22.21
CA ASN A 289 -2.56 -18.63 21.56
C ASN A 289 -2.97 -17.88 20.29
N TYR A 290 -3.10 -16.58 20.35
CA TYR A 290 -3.64 -15.78 19.25
C TYR A 290 -2.54 -15.06 18.46
N VAL A 291 -2.58 -15.18 17.13
CA VAL A 291 -1.69 -14.47 16.21
C VAL A 291 -2.51 -13.59 15.28
N CYS A 292 -2.22 -12.30 15.32
CA CYS A 292 -2.68 -11.35 14.34
C CYS A 292 -1.73 -11.35 13.14
N MET A 293 -2.24 -11.36 11.91
CA MET A 293 -1.38 -11.31 10.72
C MET A 293 -0.54 -10.03 10.72
N THR A 294 -1.14 -8.89 11.07
CA THR A 294 -0.46 -7.60 11.29
C THR A 294 -0.84 -7.04 12.66
N GLN A 295 -0.21 -5.95 13.09
CA GLN A 295 -0.59 -5.28 14.34
C GLN A 295 -1.93 -4.57 14.21
N TYR A 296 -2.99 -5.13 14.80
CA TYR A 296 -4.32 -4.53 14.74
C TYR A 296 -4.48 -3.33 15.67
N ASP A 297 -3.86 -3.40 16.85
CA ASP A 297 -3.86 -2.36 17.87
C ASP A 297 -2.68 -2.59 18.82
N ALA A 298 -1.88 -1.55 19.06
CA ALA A 298 -0.73 -1.64 19.96
C ALA A 298 -1.11 -1.92 21.43
N THR A 299 -2.38 -1.67 21.80
CA THR A 299 -2.92 -1.90 23.16
C THR A 299 -3.61 -3.25 23.32
N MET A 300 -3.66 -4.08 22.25
CA MET A 300 -4.35 -5.35 22.29
C MET A 300 -3.55 -6.38 23.10
N PRO A 301 -4.12 -6.93 24.18
CA PRO A 301 -3.40 -7.87 25.03
C PRO A 301 -3.41 -9.29 24.44
N ASN A 302 -2.49 -10.14 24.92
CA ASN A 302 -2.48 -11.59 24.68
C ASN A 302 -2.45 -11.99 23.18
N VAL A 303 -1.75 -11.20 22.35
CA VAL A 303 -1.56 -11.50 20.93
C VAL A 303 -0.09 -11.49 20.54
N ASP A 304 0.27 -12.39 19.64
CA ASP A 304 1.48 -12.29 18.84
C ASP A 304 1.15 -11.65 17.48
N VAL A 305 2.16 -11.06 16.83
CA VAL A 305 2.01 -10.39 15.51
C VAL A 305 2.98 -11.04 14.54
N ALA A 306 2.44 -11.60 13.43
CA ALA A 306 3.25 -12.26 12.41
C ALA A 306 4.07 -11.26 11.58
N PHE A 307 3.43 -10.23 11.07
CA PHE A 307 4.08 -9.17 10.30
C PHE A 307 4.00 -7.85 11.07
N LYS A 308 5.03 -7.60 11.87
CA LYS A 308 5.12 -6.36 12.66
C LYS A 308 5.21 -5.14 11.75
N PRO A 309 4.75 -3.95 12.21
CA PRO A 309 4.88 -2.70 11.46
C PRO A 309 6.31 -2.47 11.00
N GLN A 310 6.47 -2.08 9.74
CA GLN A 310 7.78 -1.74 9.21
C GLN A 310 8.21 -0.37 9.77
N SER A 311 9.33 -0.33 10.46
CA SER A 311 9.97 0.93 10.84
C SER A 311 10.86 1.40 9.69
N LEU A 312 10.50 2.51 9.06
CA LEU A 312 11.30 3.13 8.00
C LEU A 312 12.38 4.02 8.62
N LYS A 313 13.40 3.40 9.22
CA LYS A 313 14.60 4.10 9.72
C LYS A 313 15.49 4.55 8.57
N ASN A 314 16.29 5.59 8.82
CA ASN A 314 17.21 6.17 7.85
C ASN A 314 16.52 6.53 6.52
N THR A 315 15.30 7.11 6.59
CA THR A 315 14.74 7.80 5.42
C THR A 315 15.67 8.94 5.01
N PHE A 316 15.58 9.39 3.76
CA PHE A 316 16.51 10.41 3.26
C PHE A 316 16.53 11.67 4.14
N GLY A 317 15.33 12.13 4.61
CA GLY A 317 15.23 13.28 5.49
C GLY A 317 15.94 13.07 6.84
N GLU A 318 15.71 11.92 7.47
CA GLU A 318 16.39 11.53 8.72
C GLU A 318 17.90 11.37 8.52
N TYR A 319 18.31 10.74 7.43
CA TYR A 319 19.71 10.52 7.11
C TYR A 319 20.47 11.84 6.87
N LEU A 320 19.85 12.79 6.16
CA LEU A 320 20.42 14.14 5.98
C LEU A 320 20.57 14.86 7.32
N ALA A 321 19.55 14.81 8.18
CA ALA A 321 19.58 15.42 9.52
C ALA A 321 20.71 14.81 10.39
N ASN A 322 20.81 13.48 10.42
CA ASN A 322 21.86 12.77 11.16
C ASN A 322 23.28 13.11 10.69
N ASN A 323 23.44 13.61 9.44
CA ASN A 323 24.69 14.08 8.88
C ASN A 323 24.85 15.62 8.95
N GLY A 324 23.99 16.32 9.71
CA GLY A 324 24.06 17.77 9.91
C GLY A 324 23.77 18.60 8.65
N MET A 325 23.07 18.02 7.67
CA MET A 325 22.73 18.69 6.41
C MET A 325 21.40 19.43 6.51
N THR A 326 21.27 20.50 5.74
CA THR A 326 20.06 21.30 5.66
C THR A 326 19.22 20.93 4.45
N GLN A 327 17.92 20.88 4.61
CA GLN A 327 16.99 20.48 3.56
C GLN A 327 15.74 21.35 3.50
N LEU A 328 15.13 21.43 2.33
CA LEU A 328 13.85 22.11 2.12
C LEU A 328 12.84 21.16 1.45
N ARG A 329 11.61 21.18 1.93
CA ARG A 329 10.44 20.54 1.29
C ARG A 329 9.51 21.62 0.81
N ILE A 330 9.10 21.58 -0.45
CA ILE A 330 8.22 22.58 -1.04
C ILE A 330 7.21 21.94 -1.99
N ALA A 331 5.95 22.26 -1.82
CA ALA A 331 4.87 21.89 -2.72
C ALA A 331 3.64 22.77 -2.47
N GLU A 332 2.67 22.71 -3.37
CA GLU A 332 1.35 23.24 -3.11
C GLU A 332 0.49 22.28 -2.27
N THR A 333 -0.65 22.77 -1.74
CA THR A 333 -1.48 22.08 -0.74
C THR A 333 -1.75 20.61 -1.07
N GLU A 334 -2.10 20.30 -2.31
CA GLU A 334 -2.47 18.96 -2.77
C GLU A 334 -1.33 17.94 -2.62
N LYS A 335 -0.08 18.38 -2.70
CA LYS A 335 1.10 17.52 -2.68
C LYS A 335 2.07 17.80 -1.53
N TYR A 336 1.67 18.67 -0.60
CA TYR A 336 2.53 18.99 0.55
C TYR A 336 2.80 17.79 1.47
N ALA A 337 1.78 17.00 1.78
CA ALA A 337 1.93 15.79 2.59
C ALA A 337 2.86 14.76 1.89
N HIS A 338 2.88 14.75 0.56
CA HIS A 338 3.70 13.79 -0.20
C HIS A 338 5.20 14.08 -0.05
N VAL A 339 5.61 15.35 -0.15
CA VAL A 339 7.02 15.74 0.05
C VAL A 339 7.44 15.82 1.51
N THR A 340 6.52 15.72 2.47
CA THR A 340 6.77 15.76 3.93
C THR A 340 6.48 14.42 4.57
N PHE A 341 5.26 14.16 5.00
CA PHE A 341 4.82 12.97 5.74
C PHE A 341 5.19 11.66 5.02
N PHE A 342 4.76 11.49 3.77
CA PHE A 342 5.02 10.24 3.03
C PHE A 342 6.49 10.07 2.68
N PHE A 343 7.17 11.13 2.24
CA PHE A 343 8.59 11.09 1.94
C PHE A 343 9.46 10.81 3.21
N ASN A 344 8.98 11.21 4.38
CA ASN A 344 9.60 10.91 5.67
C ASN A 344 9.12 9.56 6.28
N GLY A 345 8.53 8.67 5.45
CA GLY A 345 8.16 7.33 5.88
C GLY A 345 7.00 7.27 6.87
N GLY A 346 6.04 8.21 6.78
CA GLY A 346 4.88 8.29 7.66
C GLY A 346 5.14 9.02 8.96
N VAL A 347 6.23 9.81 9.04
CA VAL A 347 6.59 10.60 10.22
C VAL A 347 6.24 12.07 9.98
N GLU A 348 5.34 12.64 10.80
CA GLU A 348 4.91 14.04 10.70
C GLU A 348 5.96 15.02 11.24
N ALA A 349 6.75 14.57 12.21
CA ALA A 349 7.78 15.39 12.84
C ALA A 349 8.79 15.93 11.82
N VAL A 350 9.14 17.20 11.96
CA VAL A 350 10.14 17.86 11.13
C VAL A 350 11.53 17.38 11.56
N ASN A 351 12.36 16.96 10.61
CA ASN A 351 13.74 16.57 10.89
C ASN A 351 14.58 17.80 11.26
N GLU A 352 15.66 17.59 11.99
CA GLU A 352 16.61 18.66 12.26
C GLU A 352 17.20 19.19 10.93
N GLY A 353 17.24 20.52 10.76
CA GLY A 353 17.69 21.16 9.52
C GLY A 353 16.70 21.10 8.35
N GLU A 354 15.46 20.62 8.55
CA GLU A 354 14.41 20.59 7.55
C GLU A 354 13.51 21.83 7.65
N ASP A 355 13.50 22.64 6.60
CA ASP A 355 12.49 23.70 6.42
C ASP A 355 11.37 23.20 5.48
N ARG A 356 10.19 23.77 5.65
CA ARG A 356 8.99 23.43 4.84
C ARG A 356 8.34 24.69 4.29
N ILE A 357 8.00 24.69 3.01
CA ILE A 357 7.24 25.77 2.35
C ILE A 357 5.97 25.16 1.75
N LEU A 358 4.83 25.56 2.29
CA LEU A 358 3.52 25.27 1.74
C LEU A 358 3.04 26.45 0.89
N VAL A 359 2.67 26.20 -0.36
CA VAL A 359 1.99 27.14 -1.23
C VAL A 359 0.51 26.75 -1.33
N PRO A 360 -0.45 27.63 -1.06
CA PRO A 360 -1.86 27.28 -1.19
C PRO A 360 -2.22 26.91 -2.63
N SER A 361 -2.92 25.78 -2.83
CA SER A 361 -3.53 25.46 -4.11
C SER A 361 -4.67 26.41 -4.44
N PRO A 362 -4.97 26.66 -5.74
CA PRO A 362 -6.03 27.58 -6.12
C PRO A 362 -7.41 27.05 -5.71
N LYS A 363 -8.27 27.95 -5.23
CA LYS A 363 -9.65 27.64 -4.84
C LYS A 363 -10.56 27.62 -6.07
N VAL A 364 -10.51 26.54 -6.84
CA VAL A 364 -11.36 26.27 -8.00
C VAL A 364 -12.15 24.98 -7.77
N ALA A 365 -13.25 24.79 -8.47
CA ALA A 365 -14.08 23.59 -8.34
C ALA A 365 -13.33 22.33 -8.83
N THR A 366 -12.63 22.45 -9.96
CA THR A 366 -11.78 21.42 -10.57
C THR A 366 -10.57 22.09 -11.21
N TYR A 367 -9.43 21.40 -11.25
CA TYR A 367 -8.16 22.00 -11.67
C TYR A 367 -8.00 22.20 -13.18
N ASP A 368 -8.88 21.65 -14.01
CA ASP A 368 -8.97 21.99 -15.44
C ASP A 368 -9.33 23.46 -15.69
N LEU A 369 -10.00 24.11 -14.72
CA LEU A 369 -10.29 25.55 -14.77
C LEU A 369 -9.06 26.45 -14.55
N LYS A 370 -8.00 25.89 -13.96
CA LYS A 370 -6.71 26.56 -13.72
C LYS A 370 -5.56 25.55 -13.81
N PRO A 371 -5.18 25.10 -15.02
CA PRO A 371 -4.21 24.02 -15.20
C PRO A 371 -2.81 24.31 -14.66
N GLU A 372 -2.39 25.59 -14.64
CA GLU A 372 -1.13 26.00 -14.02
C GLU A 372 -1.13 25.86 -12.50
N MET A 373 -2.29 25.71 -11.87
CA MET A 373 -2.47 25.60 -10.42
C MET A 373 -1.66 26.68 -9.67
N SER A 374 -0.78 26.29 -8.76
CA SER A 374 0.15 27.20 -8.07
C SER A 374 1.62 26.99 -8.48
N ALA A 375 1.88 26.29 -9.60
CA ALA A 375 3.22 25.91 -10.01
C ALA A 375 4.19 27.11 -10.13
N TYR A 376 3.74 28.23 -10.67
CA TYR A 376 4.59 29.42 -10.83
C TYR A 376 4.99 30.03 -9.48
N GLU A 377 4.09 30.08 -8.50
CA GLU A 377 4.41 30.56 -7.14
C GLU A 377 5.36 29.59 -6.43
N VAL A 378 5.13 28.27 -6.58
CA VAL A 378 6.07 27.24 -6.09
C VAL A 378 7.44 27.46 -6.72
N SER A 379 7.51 27.65 -8.05
CA SER A 379 8.75 27.86 -8.81
C SER A 379 9.50 29.11 -8.37
N GLU A 380 8.82 30.23 -8.13
CA GLU A 380 9.43 31.46 -7.65
C GLU A 380 10.13 31.26 -6.29
N LYS A 381 9.40 30.72 -5.31
CA LYS A 381 9.94 30.44 -3.97
C LYS A 381 11.06 29.42 -4.00
N LEU A 382 10.90 28.37 -4.79
CA LEU A 382 11.90 27.32 -5.01
C LEU A 382 13.20 27.91 -5.57
N ASN A 383 13.13 28.69 -6.64
CA ASN A 383 14.28 29.29 -7.29
C ASN A 383 15.03 30.26 -6.36
N ALA A 384 14.29 31.02 -5.56
CA ALA A 384 14.88 31.89 -4.54
C ALA A 384 15.62 31.07 -3.47
N ALA A 385 15.03 29.96 -3.02
CA ALA A 385 15.64 29.05 -2.04
C ALA A 385 16.92 28.41 -2.58
N VAL A 386 16.92 27.92 -3.81
CA VAL A 386 18.12 27.34 -4.47
C VAL A 386 19.23 28.37 -4.60
N ARG A 387 18.92 29.57 -5.13
CA ARG A 387 19.92 30.65 -5.29
C ARG A 387 20.47 31.17 -3.98
N SER A 388 19.74 31.01 -2.88
CA SER A 388 20.22 31.42 -1.54
C SER A 388 21.44 30.63 -1.08
N GLY A 389 21.64 29.40 -1.58
CA GLY A 389 22.69 28.49 -1.14
C GLY A 389 22.58 28.11 0.34
N LYS A 390 21.36 28.17 0.92
CA LYS A 390 21.09 27.79 2.31
C LYS A 390 21.03 26.27 2.47
N TYR A 391 20.47 25.56 1.50
CA TYR A 391 20.14 24.15 1.60
C TYR A 391 21.13 23.26 0.84
N ASP A 392 21.44 22.11 1.43
CA ASP A 392 22.21 21.04 0.78
C ASP A 392 21.31 20.25 -0.18
N VAL A 393 20.04 20.05 0.22
CA VAL A 393 19.02 19.31 -0.57
C VAL A 393 17.72 20.09 -0.59
N VAL A 394 17.04 20.09 -1.74
CA VAL A 394 15.67 20.61 -1.90
C VAL A 394 14.84 19.53 -2.59
N ILE A 395 13.64 19.27 -2.08
CA ILE A 395 12.67 18.37 -2.69
C ILE A 395 11.41 19.14 -3.00
N VAL A 396 11.02 19.13 -4.27
CA VAL A 396 9.83 19.82 -4.77
C VAL A 396 8.93 18.85 -5.52
N ASN A 397 7.62 19.05 -5.38
CA ASN A 397 6.60 18.40 -6.20
C ASN A 397 5.76 19.45 -6.93
N PHE A 398 5.60 19.28 -8.25
CA PHE A 398 4.65 20.01 -9.09
C PHE A 398 3.44 19.11 -9.34
N ALA A 399 2.30 19.49 -8.78
CA ALA A 399 1.07 18.69 -8.71
C ALA A 399 0.31 18.55 -10.04
N ASN A 400 0.65 19.36 -11.03
CA ASN A 400 -0.22 19.72 -12.15
C ASN A 400 -0.64 18.53 -13.02
N CYS A 401 0.30 17.67 -13.45
CA CYS A 401 -0.02 16.61 -14.41
C CYS A 401 -0.96 15.57 -13.81
N ASP A 402 -0.85 15.31 -12.51
CA ASP A 402 -1.74 14.40 -11.79
C ASP A 402 -3.11 15.04 -11.51
N MET A 403 -3.12 16.18 -10.83
CA MET A 403 -4.37 16.80 -10.38
C MET A 403 -5.26 17.26 -11.54
N VAL A 404 -4.68 17.76 -12.61
CA VAL A 404 -5.42 18.11 -13.84
C VAL A 404 -5.76 16.86 -14.64
N GLY A 405 -4.88 15.86 -14.66
CA GLY A 405 -5.11 14.55 -15.30
C GLY A 405 -6.38 13.88 -14.79
N HIS A 406 -6.61 13.89 -13.47
CA HIS A 406 -7.80 13.33 -12.85
C HIS A 406 -9.12 13.96 -13.31
N THR A 407 -9.08 15.16 -13.90
CA THR A 407 -10.30 15.81 -14.44
C THR A 407 -10.76 15.18 -15.76
N GLY A 408 -9.91 14.44 -16.46
CA GLY A 408 -10.20 13.87 -17.78
C GLY A 408 -10.22 14.90 -18.92
N VAL A 409 -9.89 16.18 -18.66
CA VAL A 409 -9.92 17.26 -19.65
C VAL A 409 -8.56 17.36 -20.35
N PHE A 410 -8.44 16.74 -21.52
CA PHE A 410 -7.18 16.58 -22.26
C PHE A 410 -6.44 17.90 -22.52
N ASP A 411 -7.12 18.92 -23.04
CA ASP A 411 -6.49 20.21 -23.36
C ASP A 411 -6.00 20.95 -22.12
N ALA A 412 -6.64 20.74 -20.98
CA ALA A 412 -6.19 21.27 -19.69
C ALA A 412 -4.94 20.53 -19.19
N ALA A 413 -4.89 19.21 -19.32
CA ALA A 413 -3.71 18.42 -18.98
C ALA A 413 -2.49 18.80 -19.85
N VAL A 414 -2.68 19.07 -21.15
CA VAL A 414 -1.62 19.58 -22.02
C VAL A 414 -1.07 20.92 -21.49
N LYS A 415 -1.93 21.83 -21.05
CA LYS A 415 -1.50 23.13 -20.45
C LYS A 415 -0.80 22.91 -19.10
N ALA A 416 -1.25 21.96 -18.31
CA ALA A 416 -0.61 21.59 -17.05
C ALA A 416 0.84 21.11 -17.27
N VAL A 417 1.06 20.23 -18.26
CA VAL A 417 2.40 19.78 -18.65
C VAL A 417 3.27 20.94 -19.11
N GLN A 418 2.73 21.88 -19.90
CA GLN A 418 3.46 23.05 -20.36
C GLN A 418 3.89 23.96 -19.20
N ALA A 419 3.01 24.18 -18.21
CA ALA A 419 3.34 24.98 -17.03
C ALA A 419 4.46 24.33 -16.21
N VAL A 420 4.42 23.00 -16.05
CA VAL A 420 5.50 22.24 -15.38
C VAL A 420 6.81 22.37 -16.15
N ASP A 421 6.79 22.25 -17.47
CA ASP A 421 7.99 22.42 -18.32
C ASP A 421 8.66 23.79 -18.13
N GLU A 422 7.89 24.86 -18.08
CA GLU A 422 8.40 26.21 -17.84
C GLU A 422 9.03 26.33 -16.44
N CYS A 423 8.39 25.75 -15.42
CA CYS A 423 8.90 25.73 -14.06
C CYS A 423 10.20 24.91 -13.94
N VAL A 424 10.27 23.75 -14.60
CA VAL A 424 11.49 22.92 -14.66
C VAL A 424 12.63 23.65 -15.36
N GLY A 425 12.35 24.36 -16.46
CA GLY A 425 13.35 25.18 -17.16
C GLY A 425 13.91 26.30 -16.28
N SER A 426 13.04 27.00 -15.54
CA SER A 426 13.44 28.04 -14.59
C SER A 426 14.25 27.48 -13.41
N LEU A 427 13.84 26.34 -12.88
CA LEU A 427 14.57 25.64 -11.82
C LEU A 427 15.95 25.19 -12.30
N TYR A 428 16.04 24.61 -13.49
CA TYR A 428 17.32 24.20 -14.07
C TYR A 428 18.31 25.37 -14.12
N GLN A 429 17.85 26.56 -14.55
CA GLN A 429 18.71 27.76 -14.55
C GLN A 429 19.15 28.14 -13.12
N ALA A 430 18.25 28.11 -12.14
CA ALA A 430 18.59 28.41 -10.75
C ALA A 430 19.62 27.43 -10.17
N VAL A 431 19.52 26.16 -10.53
CA VAL A 431 20.50 25.13 -10.11
C VAL A 431 21.86 25.34 -10.76
N LEU A 432 21.90 25.71 -12.06
CA LEU A 432 23.14 26.05 -12.74
C LEU A 432 23.82 27.26 -12.10
N ASP A 433 23.06 28.32 -11.80
CA ASP A 433 23.56 29.54 -11.16
C ASP A 433 24.17 29.22 -9.77
N ASN A 434 23.64 28.23 -9.08
CA ASN A 434 24.13 27.75 -7.78
C ASN A 434 25.30 26.75 -7.90
N GLY A 435 25.52 26.16 -9.09
CA GLY A 435 26.50 25.10 -9.33
C GLY A 435 26.12 23.76 -8.69
N GLY A 436 24.83 23.54 -8.45
CA GLY A 436 24.24 22.33 -7.89
C GLY A 436 23.94 21.27 -8.93
N THR A 437 23.22 20.22 -8.50
CA THR A 437 22.74 19.10 -9.34
C THR A 437 21.23 19.07 -9.33
N LEU A 438 20.60 18.83 -10.50
CA LEU A 438 19.15 18.67 -10.63
C LEU A 438 18.81 17.24 -11.04
N PHE A 439 17.94 16.61 -10.25
CA PHE A 439 17.31 15.32 -10.52
C PHE A 439 15.86 15.59 -10.86
N VAL A 440 15.39 15.16 -12.05
CA VAL A 440 14.01 15.32 -12.47
C VAL A 440 13.37 13.96 -12.64
N THR A 441 12.22 13.76 -12.04
CA THR A 441 11.48 12.50 -12.11
C THR A 441 9.96 12.75 -12.01
N ALA A 442 9.18 11.67 -11.97
CA ALA A 442 7.80 11.64 -11.53
C ALA A 442 7.61 10.48 -10.53
N ASP A 443 6.48 10.44 -9.88
CA ASP A 443 6.15 9.42 -8.88
C ASP A 443 5.23 8.32 -9.42
N HIS A 444 4.47 8.62 -10.45
CA HIS A 444 3.64 7.70 -11.25
C HIS A 444 3.20 8.39 -12.55
N GLY A 445 2.49 7.66 -13.41
CA GLY A 445 1.86 8.22 -14.61
C GLY A 445 0.38 8.56 -14.38
N ASN A 446 -0.12 9.56 -15.07
CA ASN A 446 -1.51 9.98 -15.17
C ASN A 446 -1.76 10.71 -16.51
N ALA A 447 -1.15 11.89 -16.72
CA ALA A 447 -1.34 12.70 -17.93
C ALA A 447 -0.82 12.03 -19.22
N ASP A 448 -0.08 10.96 -19.13
CA ASP A 448 0.42 10.17 -20.26
C ASP A 448 -0.65 9.27 -20.89
N GLN A 449 -1.83 9.14 -20.24
CA GLN A 449 -3.00 8.46 -20.79
C GLN A 449 -4.28 9.11 -20.28
N MET A 450 -4.92 9.93 -21.10
CA MET A 450 -6.13 10.70 -20.78
C MET A 450 -7.39 10.18 -21.48
N LYS A 451 -7.27 9.13 -22.31
CA LYS A 451 -8.38 8.55 -23.07
C LYS A 451 -8.34 7.04 -23.08
N GLU A 452 -9.54 6.46 -22.96
CA GLU A 452 -9.79 5.06 -23.23
C GLU A 452 -9.76 4.77 -24.76
N PRO A 453 -9.64 3.50 -25.18
CA PRO A 453 -9.67 3.13 -26.60
C PRO A 453 -10.94 3.56 -27.32
N ASP A 454 -12.07 3.70 -26.63
CA ASP A 454 -13.35 4.17 -27.18
C ASP A 454 -13.49 5.70 -27.25
N GLY A 455 -12.46 6.42 -26.78
CA GLY A 455 -12.41 7.89 -26.72
C GLY A 455 -13.01 8.53 -25.48
N SER A 456 -13.57 7.75 -24.56
CA SER A 456 -14.03 8.26 -23.26
C SER A 456 -12.83 8.73 -22.41
N PRO A 457 -13.05 9.66 -21.45
CA PRO A 457 -11.98 10.11 -20.57
C PRO A 457 -11.43 8.97 -19.69
N PHE A 458 -10.11 8.87 -19.64
CA PHE A 458 -9.39 8.06 -18.64
C PHE A 458 -8.86 9.02 -17.57
N THR A 459 -9.20 8.76 -16.31
CA THR A 459 -8.92 9.64 -15.18
C THR A 459 -8.11 8.97 -14.06
N ALA A 460 -7.73 7.72 -14.24
CA ALA A 460 -6.95 6.96 -13.27
C ALA A 460 -5.43 7.16 -13.53
N HIS A 461 -4.61 6.67 -12.60
CA HIS A 461 -3.17 6.56 -12.81
C HIS A 461 -2.86 5.47 -13.85
N THR A 462 -1.63 5.50 -14.38
CA THR A 462 -1.15 4.48 -15.32
C THR A 462 -0.13 3.55 -14.66
N THR A 463 0.14 2.44 -15.30
CA THR A 463 1.22 1.51 -14.90
C THR A 463 2.53 1.81 -15.64
N ASN A 464 2.58 2.89 -16.42
CA ASN A 464 3.73 3.26 -17.20
C ASN A 464 4.92 3.69 -16.34
N GLU A 465 6.12 3.53 -16.89
CA GLU A 465 7.36 4.03 -16.29
C GLU A 465 7.38 5.57 -16.26
N VAL A 466 8.26 6.11 -15.43
CA VAL A 466 8.47 7.55 -15.31
C VAL A 466 9.90 7.93 -15.68
N PRO A 467 10.15 9.15 -16.19
CA PRO A 467 11.50 9.59 -16.51
C PRO A 467 12.34 9.82 -15.25
N PHE A 468 13.64 9.57 -15.36
CA PHE A 468 14.64 9.99 -14.37
C PHE A 468 15.82 10.62 -15.09
N ILE A 469 16.04 11.91 -14.88
CA ILE A 469 17.07 12.72 -15.56
C ILE A 469 18.04 13.24 -14.49
N VAL A 470 19.34 13.16 -14.72
CA VAL A 470 20.38 13.67 -13.80
C VAL A 470 21.21 14.73 -14.49
N CYS A 471 21.02 16.00 -14.07
CA CYS A 471 21.60 17.15 -14.72
C CYS A 471 22.77 17.72 -13.91
N ASN A 472 23.83 18.12 -14.61
CA ASN A 472 24.98 18.84 -14.04
C ASN A 472 25.78 18.05 -12.98
N CYS A 473 25.94 16.74 -13.17
CA CYS A 473 26.73 15.87 -12.28
C CYS A 473 28.03 15.32 -12.90
N GLY A 474 28.48 15.89 -14.02
CA GLY A 474 29.62 15.42 -14.79
C GLY A 474 29.22 14.48 -15.93
N ASP A 475 30.21 13.78 -16.49
CA ASP A 475 29.98 12.81 -17.58
C ASP A 475 29.67 11.43 -16.99
N VAL A 476 28.40 11.16 -16.73
CA VAL A 476 27.93 9.89 -16.20
C VAL A 476 26.91 9.26 -17.13
N LYS A 477 26.70 7.96 -17.01
CA LYS A 477 25.61 7.21 -17.68
C LYS A 477 24.68 6.62 -16.63
N LEU A 478 23.42 6.41 -16.97
CA LEU A 478 22.43 5.76 -16.11
C LEU A 478 22.15 4.35 -16.62
N MET A 479 21.94 3.42 -15.69
CA MET A 479 21.40 2.09 -15.97
C MET A 479 19.91 2.16 -16.29
N ASP A 480 19.46 1.26 -17.15
CA ASP A 480 18.04 1.03 -17.39
C ASP A 480 17.43 0.09 -16.35
N GLY A 481 16.10 0.10 -16.22
CA GLY A 481 15.35 -0.83 -15.37
C GLY A 481 15.37 -0.48 -13.88
N GLY A 482 15.65 0.79 -13.53
CA GLY A 482 15.57 1.30 -12.16
C GLY A 482 14.13 1.40 -11.63
N LYS A 483 14.02 1.80 -10.36
CA LYS A 483 12.75 2.00 -9.64
C LYS A 483 12.79 3.30 -8.88
N LEU A 484 11.64 3.76 -8.37
CA LEU A 484 11.58 4.97 -7.54
C LEU A 484 12.48 4.89 -6.30
N SER A 485 12.66 3.70 -5.73
CA SER A 485 13.56 3.46 -4.60
C SER A 485 15.04 3.66 -4.89
N ASP A 486 15.45 3.75 -6.17
CA ASP A 486 16.85 3.92 -6.58
C ASP A 486 17.24 5.40 -6.72
N ILE A 487 16.26 6.31 -6.68
CA ILE A 487 16.48 7.77 -6.82
C ILE A 487 17.39 8.29 -5.70
N VAL A 488 17.02 8.08 -4.44
CA VAL A 488 17.81 8.56 -3.30
C VAL A 488 19.18 7.91 -3.21
N PRO A 489 19.37 6.58 -3.37
CA PRO A 489 20.69 5.98 -3.55
C PRO A 489 21.54 6.63 -4.65
N THR A 490 20.93 6.98 -5.79
CA THR A 490 21.63 7.70 -6.86
C THR A 490 22.01 9.12 -6.44
N MET A 491 21.14 9.83 -5.73
CA MET A 491 21.44 11.16 -5.18
C MET A 491 22.61 11.10 -4.20
N LEU A 492 22.62 10.11 -3.28
CA LEU A 492 23.70 9.92 -2.33
C LEU A 492 25.06 9.64 -3.02
N ASP A 493 25.05 8.82 -4.08
CA ASP A 493 26.26 8.54 -4.88
C ASP A 493 26.80 9.83 -5.54
N VAL A 494 25.93 10.65 -6.14
CA VAL A 494 26.30 11.96 -6.73
C VAL A 494 26.79 12.94 -5.66
N MET A 495 26.22 12.90 -4.46
CA MET A 495 26.61 13.71 -3.31
C MET A 495 27.88 13.18 -2.62
N HIS A 496 28.43 12.05 -3.05
CA HIS A 496 29.56 11.35 -2.43
C HIS A 496 29.33 11.00 -0.95
N MET A 497 28.08 10.66 -0.61
CA MET A 497 27.69 10.20 0.71
C MET A 497 27.54 8.67 0.74
N PRO A 498 27.93 8.01 1.84
CA PRO A 498 27.69 6.58 1.98
C PRO A 498 26.19 6.31 2.03
N GLN A 499 25.76 5.20 1.42
CA GLN A 499 24.38 4.74 1.49
C GLN A 499 24.18 3.96 2.81
N PRO A 500 23.15 4.26 3.61
CA PRO A 500 22.85 3.48 4.81
C PRO A 500 22.32 2.08 4.45
N ASP A 501 22.60 1.10 5.31
CA ASP A 501 22.27 -0.32 5.07
C ASP A 501 20.77 -0.56 4.88
N GLU A 502 19.93 0.26 5.51
CA GLU A 502 18.46 0.16 5.37
C GLU A 502 17.94 0.57 3.98
N MET A 503 18.72 1.34 3.21
CA MET A 503 18.37 1.66 1.83
C MET A 503 18.85 0.53 0.92
N THR A 504 17.91 -0.30 0.45
CA THR A 504 18.19 -1.45 -0.42
C THR A 504 18.11 -1.14 -1.91
N GLY A 505 17.73 0.09 -2.28
CA GLY A 505 17.84 0.59 -3.64
C GLY A 505 19.30 0.71 -4.09
N HIS A 506 19.53 0.92 -5.36
CA HIS A 506 20.88 0.98 -5.94
C HIS A 506 21.09 2.30 -6.67
N SER A 507 22.32 2.81 -6.65
CA SER A 507 22.67 3.93 -7.54
C SER A 507 22.54 3.48 -9.00
N LEU A 508 21.88 4.29 -9.80
CA LEU A 508 21.74 4.07 -11.24
C LEU A 508 22.95 4.60 -12.04
N ILE A 509 23.92 5.20 -11.38
CA ILE A 509 25.14 5.70 -12.03
C ILE A 509 26.03 4.50 -12.45
N ILE A 510 26.35 4.43 -13.75
CA ILE A 510 27.36 3.51 -14.28
C ILE A 510 28.73 4.14 -14.07
N LYS A 511 29.58 3.48 -13.30
CA LYS A 511 30.96 3.90 -13.01
C LYS A 511 31.91 3.39 -14.08
#